data_bcc1617a78d981838211628262e5ef6c
#
_entry.id   bcc1617a78d981838211628262e5ef6c
#
_cell.length_a   1.000
_cell.length_b   1.000
_cell.length_c   1.000
_cell.angle_alpha   90.00
_cell.angle_beta   90.00
_cell.angle_gamma   90.00
#
_symmetry.space_group_name_H-M   'P 1'
#
loop_
_entity.id
_entity.type
_entity.pdbx_description
1 polymer ?
#
loop_
_entity_poly.entity_id
_entity_poly.type
_entity_poly.pdbx_seq_one_letter_code
_entity_poly.pdbx_strand_id
1 'polypeptide(L)'
;MAKKRAEDAPPSLLWKDTFSDLMYLLLCFFVLLFSMSTVDADKFQELAASLASAFSVLPSGGSTIKSDGILVGSGASQLNELSDYYNNMGMNSEGDVELDKESNTVDVAYEKVQEEGLEQSEKMADTIQAALDMSNVDSSQVEITTTSQYVMLSLSSGILFDSGKADLKAEAISVVDKVADAVKIYDDNTISIEGHTDNVPQNTAQYPDNMVLSMYRAYSVYTYFVDTKGFNVNSISSTGRGEAVPVASNATAEGRAQNRRVEIKIYNMLNS
;
A
#
# COMPACT_ATOMS: atom_id res chain seq x y z
N MET A 1 94.96 -26.89 -10.45
CA MET A 1 93.53 -27.23 -10.83
C MET A 1 92.63 -26.22 -10.19
N ALA A 2 92.16 -25.22 -10.92
CA ALA A 2 91.29 -24.18 -10.41
C ALA A 2 89.79 -24.61 -10.58
N LYS A 3 89.08 -24.67 -9.47
CA LYS A 3 87.66 -25.05 -9.40
C LYS A 3 86.82 -23.86 -9.87
N LYS A 4 86.15 -24.00 -11.01
CA LYS A 4 85.22 -23.03 -11.56
C LYS A 4 84.00 -22.84 -10.60
N ARG A 5 83.84 -21.64 -10.10
CA ARG A 5 82.72 -21.22 -9.27
C ARG A 5 81.48 -21.12 -10.18
N ALA A 6 80.40 -21.81 -9.80
CA ALA A 6 79.15 -21.67 -10.49
C ALA A 6 78.65 -20.24 -10.27
N GLU A 7 78.28 -19.57 -11.34
CA GLU A 7 77.58 -18.29 -11.33
C GLU A 7 76.16 -18.53 -10.81
N ASP A 8 75.85 -17.89 -9.71
CA ASP A 8 74.50 -17.84 -9.21
C ASP A 8 73.57 -17.04 -10.16
N ALA A 9 72.56 -17.68 -10.69
CA ALA A 9 71.54 -17.03 -11.51
C ALA A 9 70.81 -15.91 -10.71
N PRO A 10 70.51 -14.79 -11.33
CA PRO A 10 69.89 -13.65 -10.60
C PRO A 10 68.56 -13.98 -10.04
N PRO A 11 68.23 -13.56 -8.77
CA PRO A 11 67.00 -13.89 -8.04
C PRO A 11 65.75 -13.14 -8.54
N SER A 12 65.80 -12.58 -9.74
CA SER A 12 64.75 -11.63 -10.21
C SER A 12 63.62 -12.22 -11.04
N LEU A 13 63.58 -13.54 -11.22
CA LEU A 13 62.54 -14.14 -12.06
C LEU A 13 61.37 -14.79 -11.26
N LEU A 14 61.62 -15.25 -10.05
CA LEU A 14 60.63 -15.94 -9.23
C LEU A 14 59.40 -15.05 -8.85
N TRP A 15 59.60 -13.77 -8.59
CA TRP A 15 58.50 -12.86 -8.27
C TRP A 15 57.61 -12.53 -9.49
N LYS A 16 58.20 -12.59 -10.70
CA LYS A 16 57.49 -12.33 -11.96
C LYS A 16 56.51 -13.44 -12.28
N ASP A 17 56.87 -14.69 -12.00
CA ASP A 17 56.04 -15.86 -12.21
C ASP A 17 54.87 -15.85 -11.22
N THR A 18 55.10 -15.55 -9.93
CA THR A 18 54.06 -15.41 -8.92
C THR A 18 53.16 -14.21 -9.17
N PHE A 19 53.67 -13.10 -9.66
CA PHE A 19 52.89 -11.93 -10.05
C PHE A 19 52.00 -12.23 -11.28
N SER A 20 52.53 -12.92 -12.29
CA SER A 20 51.75 -13.32 -13.45
C SER A 20 50.65 -14.28 -13.09
N ASP A 21 50.88 -15.21 -12.18
CA ASP A 21 49.86 -16.17 -11.72
C ASP A 21 48.72 -15.45 -10.97
N LEU A 22 49.06 -14.48 -10.10
CA LEU A 22 48.07 -13.63 -9.43
C LEU A 22 47.26 -12.79 -10.43
N MET A 23 47.86 -12.26 -11.47
CA MET A 23 47.20 -11.49 -12.52
C MET A 23 46.25 -12.36 -13.35
N TYR A 24 46.63 -13.60 -13.66
CA TYR A 24 45.75 -14.56 -14.36
C TYR A 24 44.58 -14.99 -13.50
N LEU A 25 44.79 -15.23 -12.21
CA LEU A 25 43.70 -15.54 -11.27
C LEU A 25 42.71 -14.36 -11.14
N LEU A 26 43.25 -13.14 -11.04
CA LEU A 26 42.43 -11.93 -10.99
C LEU A 26 41.62 -11.73 -12.28
N LEU A 27 42.28 -11.92 -13.45
CA LEU A 27 41.60 -11.86 -14.75
C LEU A 27 40.47 -12.90 -14.87
N CYS A 28 40.76 -14.17 -14.48
CA CYS A 28 39.78 -15.25 -14.48
C CYS A 28 38.58 -14.92 -13.58
N PHE A 29 38.84 -14.33 -12.41
CA PHE A 29 37.83 -13.90 -11.47
C PHE A 29 36.94 -12.80 -12.07
N PHE A 30 37.52 -11.79 -12.70
CA PHE A 30 36.73 -10.73 -13.37
C PHE A 30 35.95 -11.25 -14.58
N VAL A 31 36.48 -12.18 -15.36
CA VAL A 31 35.78 -12.80 -16.48
C VAL A 31 34.58 -13.63 -15.96
N LEU A 32 34.75 -14.36 -14.85
CA LEU A 32 33.66 -15.09 -14.20
C LEU A 32 32.60 -14.14 -13.64
N LEU A 33 32.99 -13.06 -12.96
CA LEU A 33 32.06 -12.04 -12.49
C LEU A 33 31.30 -11.39 -13.65
N PHE A 34 31.98 -11.08 -14.75
CA PHE A 34 31.35 -10.50 -15.92
C PHE A 34 30.43 -11.49 -16.64
N SER A 35 30.80 -12.77 -16.68
CA SER A 35 29.96 -13.84 -17.24
C SER A 35 28.70 -14.13 -16.41
N MET A 36 28.77 -13.89 -15.08
CA MET A 36 27.59 -14.00 -14.19
C MET A 36 26.82 -12.68 -14.05
N SER A 37 27.36 -11.57 -14.57
CA SER A 37 26.78 -10.23 -14.51
C SER A 37 25.75 -9.96 -15.61
N THR A 38 25.47 -10.90 -16.50
CA THR A 38 24.24 -10.85 -17.28
C THR A 38 23.09 -11.27 -16.38
N VAL A 39 22.71 -10.38 -15.45
CA VAL A 39 21.40 -10.46 -14.81
C VAL A 39 20.39 -10.38 -15.95
N ASP A 40 19.70 -11.47 -16.16
CA ASP A 40 18.60 -11.56 -17.12
C ASP A 40 17.62 -10.47 -16.73
N ALA A 41 17.52 -9.41 -17.51
CA ALA A 41 16.68 -8.23 -17.21
C ALA A 41 15.22 -8.69 -16.99
N ASP A 42 14.80 -9.73 -17.71
CA ASP A 42 13.48 -10.33 -17.58
C ASP A 42 13.28 -10.99 -16.20
N LYS A 43 14.30 -11.66 -15.66
CA LYS A 43 14.22 -12.25 -14.31
C LYS A 43 14.29 -11.20 -13.20
N PHE A 44 15.02 -10.10 -13.43
CA PHE A 44 15.04 -8.99 -12.48
C PHE A 44 13.68 -8.27 -12.46
N GLN A 45 13.02 -8.11 -13.61
CA GLN A 45 11.66 -7.56 -13.69
C GLN A 45 10.64 -8.47 -13.01
N GLU A 46 10.74 -9.78 -13.21
CA GLU A 46 9.86 -10.76 -12.55
C GLU A 46 10.05 -10.78 -11.03
N LEU A 47 11.30 -10.67 -10.56
CA LEU A 47 11.61 -10.52 -9.13
C LEU A 47 11.15 -9.16 -8.58
N ALA A 48 11.33 -8.08 -9.32
CA ALA A 48 10.87 -6.75 -8.92
C ALA A 48 9.34 -6.67 -8.87
N ALA A 49 8.65 -7.27 -9.84
CA ALA A 49 7.19 -7.36 -9.85
C ALA A 49 6.67 -8.23 -8.70
N SER A 50 7.29 -9.38 -8.42
CA SER A 50 6.92 -10.25 -7.30
C SER A 50 7.20 -9.59 -5.94
N LEU A 51 8.29 -8.82 -5.84
CA LEU A 51 8.63 -8.08 -4.64
C LEU A 51 7.66 -6.89 -4.42
N ALA A 52 7.33 -6.15 -5.48
CA ALA A 52 6.35 -5.08 -5.44
C ALA A 52 4.97 -5.61 -5.03
N SER A 53 4.55 -6.77 -5.55
CA SER A 53 3.31 -7.40 -5.13
C SER A 53 3.35 -7.90 -3.69
N ALA A 54 4.48 -8.43 -3.23
CA ALA A 54 4.66 -8.87 -1.84
C ALA A 54 4.71 -7.71 -0.83
N PHE A 55 5.21 -6.54 -1.24
CA PHE A 55 5.24 -5.32 -0.41
C PHE A 55 4.00 -4.44 -0.56
N SER A 56 3.20 -4.59 -1.62
CA SER A 56 1.90 -3.89 -1.76
C SER A 56 0.81 -4.46 -0.83
N VAL A 57 1.06 -5.61 -0.20
CA VAL A 57 0.21 -6.20 0.85
C VAL A 57 0.33 -5.45 2.19
N LEU A 58 1.27 -4.51 2.35
CA LEU A 58 1.20 -3.57 3.46
C LEU A 58 0.07 -2.57 3.18
N PRO A 59 -1.02 -2.61 3.97
CA PRO A 59 -2.12 -1.68 3.77
C PRO A 59 -1.58 -0.26 3.82
N SER A 60 -1.92 0.52 2.81
CA SER A 60 -1.57 1.92 2.66
C SER A 60 -2.17 2.74 3.82
N GLY A 61 -1.59 2.56 5.00
CA GLY A 61 -1.90 3.29 6.21
C GLY A 61 -0.92 4.43 6.38
N GLY A 62 -1.32 5.63 6.01
CA GLY A 62 -0.69 6.83 6.52
C GLY A 62 0.05 7.69 5.51
N SER A 63 -0.69 8.46 4.72
CA SER A 63 -0.24 9.78 4.35
C SER A 63 -0.47 10.69 5.55
N THR A 64 0.54 10.99 6.32
CA THR A 64 0.79 12.29 6.98
C THR A 64 1.94 12.18 7.96
N ILE A 65 3.13 12.49 7.51
CA ILE A 65 4.04 13.28 8.35
C ILE A 65 4.62 14.35 7.42
N LYS A 66 3.99 15.52 7.41
CA LYS A 66 4.67 16.74 7.07
C LYS A 66 5.54 17.09 8.27
N SER A 67 6.81 17.00 8.15
CA SER A 67 7.90 17.69 8.81
C SER A 67 9.14 16.80 8.72
N ASP A 68 10.06 17.13 7.82
CA ASP A 68 11.47 16.72 7.78
C ASP A 68 11.84 15.23 8.03
N GLY A 69 10.99 14.29 7.63
CA GLY A 69 11.27 12.84 7.67
C GLY A 69 11.12 12.22 6.30
N ILE A 70 12.16 11.58 5.85
CA ILE A 70 12.22 10.80 4.61
C ILE A 70 11.02 9.85 4.55
N LEU A 71 10.15 10.04 3.54
CA LEU A 71 9.01 9.16 3.24
C LEU A 71 9.51 7.76 2.85
N VAL A 72 9.41 6.82 3.76
CA VAL A 72 9.50 5.39 3.45
C VAL A 72 8.07 4.93 3.14
N GLY A 73 7.61 5.09 1.91
CA GLY A 73 6.24 4.69 1.60
C GLY A 73 5.75 5.00 0.19
N SER A 74 6.58 4.86 -0.81
CA SER A 74 6.17 4.57 -2.19
C SER A 74 7.43 4.33 -3.03
N GLY A 75 7.78 3.07 -3.22
CA GLY A 75 8.99 2.67 -3.94
C GLY A 75 9.07 3.16 -5.38
N ALA A 76 7.96 3.58 -5.99
CA ALA A 76 7.93 4.11 -7.35
C ALA A 76 8.30 5.60 -7.43
N SER A 77 7.91 6.43 -6.44
CA SER A 77 8.25 7.86 -6.45
C SER A 77 9.71 8.14 -6.09
N GLN A 78 10.37 7.24 -5.32
CA GLN A 78 11.80 7.39 -5.00
C GLN A 78 12.70 7.12 -6.21
N LEU A 79 12.27 6.30 -7.16
CA LEU A 79 13.02 6.07 -8.41
C LEU A 79 13.02 7.32 -9.30
N ASN A 80 11.93 8.08 -9.35
CA ASN A 80 11.85 9.33 -10.08
C ASN A 80 12.70 10.43 -9.42
N GLU A 81 12.67 10.55 -8.10
CA GLU A 81 13.54 11.50 -7.38
C GLU A 81 15.02 11.13 -7.47
N LEU A 82 15.34 9.84 -7.52
CA LEU A 82 16.71 9.36 -7.73
C LEU A 82 17.19 9.68 -9.16
N SER A 83 16.33 9.58 -10.16
CA SER A 83 16.60 9.97 -11.55
C SER A 83 16.88 11.47 -11.66
N ASP A 84 16.06 12.30 -11.01
CA ASP A 84 16.26 13.76 -10.96
C ASP A 84 17.54 14.14 -10.19
N TYR A 85 17.88 13.41 -9.14
CA TYR A 85 19.12 13.60 -8.38
C TYR A 85 20.36 13.27 -9.21
N TYR A 86 20.37 12.18 -9.99
CA TYR A 86 21.43 11.82 -10.90
C TYR A 86 21.58 12.80 -12.07
N ASN A 87 20.47 13.29 -12.62
CA ASN A 87 20.46 14.30 -13.66
C ASN A 87 21.00 15.66 -13.17
N ASN A 88 20.71 16.04 -11.92
CA ASN A 88 21.22 17.27 -11.31
C ASN A 88 22.69 17.19 -10.86
N MET A 89 23.24 15.99 -10.65
CA MET A 89 24.67 15.81 -10.30
C MET A 89 25.63 15.97 -11.47
N GLY A 90 25.15 16.28 -12.69
CA GLY A 90 26.02 16.55 -13.85
C GLY A 90 26.83 15.32 -14.30
N MET A 91 26.40 14.10 -13.97
CA MET A 91 26.97 12.86 -14.47
C MET A 91 26.37 12.46 -15.82
N ASN A 92 26.09 13.43 -16.69
CA ASN A 92 25.86 13.17 -18.10
C ASN A 92 27.19 12.84 -18.75
N SER A 93 27.64 11.59 -18.62
CA SER A 93 28.65 11.09 -19.53
C SER A 93 27.98 10.82 -20.87
N GLU A 94 28.50 11.52 -21.91
CA GLU A 94 28.17 11.25 -23.29
C GLU A 94 28.35 9.77 -23.62
N GLY A 95 27.27 9.05 -23.61
CA GLY A 95 27.12 7.67 -24.04
C GLY A 95 25.64 7.44 -24.23
N ASP A 96 25.18 7.40 -25.50
CA ASP A 96 23.83 7.01 -25.90
C ASP A 96 23.47 5.65 -25.30
N VAL A 97 22.90 5.67 -24.10
CA VAL A 97 22.15 4.55 -23.55
C VAL A 97 20.69 4.92 -23.68
N GLU A 98 19.98 4.22 -24.53
CA GLU A 98 18.51 4.32 -24.67
C GLU A 98 17.82 3.89 -23.36
N LEU A 99 17.95 4.69 -22.30
CA LEU A 99 17.27 4.51 -21.01
C LEU A 99 15.84 5.05 -21.02
N ASP A 100 15.45 5.80 -22.07
CA ASP A 100 14.15 6.45 -22.16
C ASP A 100 12.99 5.50 -22.53
N LYS A 101 13.27 4.24 -22.92
CA LYS A 101 12.20 3.30 -23.30
C LYS A 101 11.75 2.39 -22.17
N GLU A 102 12.60 2.10 -21.19
CA GLU A 102 12.25 1.18 -20.09
C GLU A 102 11.48 1.90 -18.97
N SER A 103 11.77 3.16 -18.67
CA SER A 103 10.99 3.97 -17.72
C SER A 103 9.53 4.12 -18.20
N ASN A 104 9.33 4.42 -19.49
CA ASN A 104 8.00 4.53 -20.07
C ASN A 104 7.16 3.23 -20.01
N THR A 105 7.78 2.06 -20.03
CA THR A 105 7.03 0.79 -20.01
C THR A 105 6.49 0.46 -18.61
N VAL A 106 7.22 0.79 -17.56
CA VAL A 106 6.79 0.58 -16.17
C VAL A 106 5.67 1.55 -15.81
N ASP A 107 5.82 2.82 -16.19
CA ASP A 107 4.80 3.86 -15.95
C ASP A 107 3.49 3.52 -16.68
N VAL A 108 3.57 3.11 -17.96
CA VAL A 108 2.40 2.68 -18.74
C VAL A 108 1.76 1.42 -18.16
N ALA A 109 2.54 0.46 -17.65
CA ALA A 109 2.01 -0.73 -17.02
C ALA A 109 1.30 -0.39 -15.68
N TYR A 110 1.89 0.51 -14.89
CA TYR A 110 1.29 0.99 -13.65
C TYR A 110 -0.01 1.77 -13.89
N GLU A 111 -0.01 2.69 -14.84
CA GLU A 111 -1.22 3.43 -15.25
C GLU A 111 -2.34 2.48 -15.69
N LYS A 112 -1.99 1.45 -16.47
CA LYS A 112 -2.96 0.45 -16.94
C LYS A 112 -3.58 -0.34 -15.78
N VAL A 113 -2.78 -0.77 -14.80
CA VAL A 113 -3.29 -1.47 -13.61
C VAL A 113 -4.19 -0.55 -12.77
N GLN A 114 -3.84 0.73 -12.67
CA GLN A 114 -4.67 1.72 -11.98
C GLN A 114 -6.00 1.96 -12.71
N GLU A 115 -5.98 2.03 -14.04
CA GLU A 115 -7.17 2.19 -14.87
C GLU A 115 -8.08 0.96 -14.77
N GLU A 116 -7.52 -0.25 -14.91
CA GLU A 116 -8.26 -1.52 -14.75
C GLU A 116 -8.87 -1.64 -13.34
N GLY A 117 -8.10 -1.27 -12.31
CA GLY A 117 -8.59 -1.26 -10.92
C GLY A 117 -9.72 -0.26 -10.70
N LEU A 118 -9.63 0.94 -11.30
CA LEU A 118 -10.68 1.94 -11.23
C LEU A 118 -11.96 1.47 -11.93
N GLU A 119 -11.84 0.90 -13.16
CA GLU A 119 -12.97 0.36 -13.89
C GLU A 119 -13.70 -0.77 -13.12
N GLN A 120 -12.93 -1.65 -12.45
CA GLN A 120 -13.51 -2.67 -11.59
C GLN A 120 -14.26 -2.07 -10.40
N SER A 121 -13.65 -1.10 -9.73
CA SER A 121 -14.25 -0.42 -8.58
C SER A 121 -15.49 0.38 -8.98
N GLU A 122 -15.51 1.03 -10.13
CA GLU A 122 -16.70 1.73 -10.66
C GLU A 122 -17.86 0.76 -10.90
N LYS A 123 -17.60 -0.39 -11.53
CA LYS A 123 -18.63 -1.44 -11.73
C LYS A 123 -19.17 -1.98 -10.41
N MET A 124 -18.30 -2.15 -9.42
CA MET A 124 -18.69 -2.56 -8.07
C MET A 124 -19.58 -1.49 -7.42
N ALA A 125 -19.18 -0.21 -7.51
CA ALA A 125 -19.95 0.91 -6.96
C ALA A 125 -21.33 1.03 -7.58
N ASP A 126 -21.43 0.92 -8.91
CA ASP A 126 -22.72 0.93 -9.62
C ASP A 126 -23.65 -0.19 -9.15
N THR A 127 -23.09 -1.39 -8.96
CA THR A 127 -23.84 -2.55 -8.46
C THR A 127 -24.34 -2.34 -7.03
N ILE A 128 -23.46 -1.84 -6.15
CA ILE A 128 -23.80 -1.54 -4.76
C ILE A 128 -24.84 -0.40 -4.70
N GLN A 129 -24.65 0.66 -5.49
CA GLN A 129 -25.60 1.78 -5.56
C GLN A 129 -26.98 1.30 -6.00
N ALA A 130 -27.05 0.50 -7.07
CA ALA A 130 -28.32 -0.07 -7.53
C ALA A 130 -29.02 -0.92 -6.45
N ALA A 131 -28.28 -1.70 -5.68
CA ALA A 131 -28.83 -2.50 -4.59
C ALA A 131 -29.35 -1.62 -3.43
N LEU A 132 -28.65 -0.54 -3.10
CA LEU A 132 -29.09 0.44 -2.09
C LEU A 132 -30.34 1.18 -2.54
N ASP A 133 -30.41 1.60 -3.80
CA ASP A 133 -31.58 2.28 -4.38
C ASP A 133 -32.81 1.37 -4.36
N MET A 134 -32.65 0.10 -4.73
CA MET A 134 -33.73 -0.91 -4.65
C MET A 134 -34.22 -1.14 -3.20
N SER A 135 -33.34 -0.98 -2.24
CA SER A 135 -33.66 -1.12 -0.82
C SER A 135 -34.21 0.16 -0.18
N ASN A 136 -34.37 1.24 -0.98
CA ASN A 136 -34.80 2.56 -0.50
C ASN A 136 -33.89 3.08 0.64
N VAL A 137 -32.55 2.99 0.48
CA VAL A 137 -31.59 3.67 1.33
C VAL A 137 -31.44 5.10 0.80
N ASP A 138 -31.60 6.08 1.67
CA ASP A 138 -31.41 7.48 1.29
C ASP A 138 -29.92 7.73 1.02
N SER A 139 -29.60 8.32 -0.15
CA SER A 139 -28.26 8.70 -0.54
C SER A 139 -27.58 9.69 0.43
N SER A 140 -28.36 10.36 1.28
CA SER A 140 -27.82 11.18 2.38
C SER A 140 -27.28 10.37 3.56
N GLN A 141 -27.58 9.08 3.63
CA GLN A 141 -27.19 8.19 4.73
C GLN A 141 -25.89 7.43 4.45
N VAL A 142 -25.61 7.18 3.17
CA VAL A 142 -24.45 6.42 2.71
C VAL A 142 -23.82 7.14 1.54
N GLU A 143 -22.58 7.60 1.71
CA GLU A 143 -21.79 8.19 0.65
C GLU A 143 -20.87 7.10 0.04
N ILE A 144 -20.86 6.97 -1.29
CA ILE A 144 -20.01 6.01 -2.01
C ILE A 144 -18.89 6.77 -2.68
N THR A 145 -17.65 6.31 -2.47
CA THR A 145 -16.45 6.82 -3.12
C THR A 145 -15.68 5.66 -3.74
N THR A 146 -15.18 5.84 -4.94
CA THR A 146 -14.41 4.86 -5.69
C THR A 146 -12.95 5.26 -5.78
N THR A 147 -12.07 4.27 -5.66
CA THR A 147 -10.63 4.41 -5.94
C THR A 147 -10.21 3.26 -6.87
N SER A 148 -8.98 3.29 -7.38
CA SER A 148 -8.44 2.17 -8.16
C SER A 148 -8.28 0.87 -7.36
N GLN A 149 -8.40 0.92 -6.04
CA GLN A 149 -8.18 -0.23 -5.17
C GLN A 149 -9.44 -0.77 -4.51
N TYR A 150 -10.39 0.10 -4.18
CA TYR A 150 -11.59 -0.25 -3.42
C TYR A 150 -12.76 0.69 -3.69
N VAL A 151 -13.94 0.20 -3.37
CA VAL A 151 -15.16 1.01 -3.17
C VAL A 151 -15.31 1.25 -1.68
N MET A 152 -15.56 2.49 -1.28
CA MET A 152 -15.74 2.90 0.11
C MET A 152 -17.17 3.42 0.32
N LEU A 153 -17.86 2.84 1.29
CA LEU A 153 -19.14 3.33 1.78
C LEU A 153 -18.90 4.04 3.11
N SER A 154 -19.24 5.33 3.18
CA SER A 154 -19.11 6.14 4.39
C SER A 154 -20.48 6.40 5.01
N LEU A 155 -20.63 6.00 6.28
CA LEU A 155 -21.83 6.17 7.06
C LEU A 155 -21.56 7.12 8.24
N SER A 156 -22.40 8.15 8.40
CA SER A 156 -22.27 9.06 9.55
C SER A 156 -22.47 8.33 10.87
N SER A 157 -21.54 8.49 11.82
CA SER A 157 -21.69 7.92 13.17
C SER A 157 -22.92 8.46 13.91
N GLY A 158 -23.39 9.66 13.58
CA GLY A 158 -24.61 10.23 14.17
C GLY A 158 -25.89 9.46 13.81
N ILE A 159 -25.90 8.81 12.64
CA ILE A 159 -26.97 7.90 12.23
C ILE A 159 -26.85 6.58 13.00
N LEU A 160 -25.61 6.06 13.13
CA LEU A 160 -25.36 4.71 13.65
C LEU A 160 -25.40 4.60 15.16
N PHE A 161 -24.86 5.61 15.88
CA PHE A 161 -24.59 5.53 17.31
C PHE A 161 -25.08 6.77 18.08
N ASP A 162 -25.38 6.58 19.34
CA ASP A 162 -25.52 7.69 20.29
C ASP A 162 -24.16 8.33 20.62
N SER A 163 -24.19 9.56 21.13
CA SER A 163 -22.97 10.26 21.55
C SER A 163 -22.23 9.46 22.64
N GLY A 164 -20.94 9.21 22.44
CA GLY A 164 -20.09 8.47 23.36
C GLY A 164 -20.41 6.98 23.49
N LYS A 165 -21.25 6.42 22.61
CA LYS A 165 -21.59 5.01 22.58
C LYS A 165 -21.10 4.33 21.29
N ALA A 166 -20.99 3.02 21.33
CA ALA A 166 -20.64 2.17 20.18
C ALA A 166 -21.73 1.11 19.86
N ASP A 167 -22.81 1.04 20.63
CA ASP A 167 -23.95 0.17 20.33
C ASP A 167 -24.77 0.77 19.19
N LEU A 168 -25.11 -0.04 18.18
CA LEU A 168 -25.96 0.39 17.07
C LEU A 168 -27.35 0.77 17.57
N LYS A 169 -27.86 1.91 17.13
CA LYS A 169 -29.24 2.32 17.38
C LYS A 169 -30.21 1.36 16.70
N ALA A 170 -31.38 1.18 17.28
CA ALA A 170 -32.43 0.36 16.66
C ALA A 170 -32.81 0.85 15.23
N GLU A 171 -32.80 2.16 15.00
CA GLU A 171 -33.05 2.79 13.70
C GLU A 171 -31.91 2.56 12.71
N ALA A 172 -30.66 2.52 13.19
CA ALA A 172 -29.47 2.27 12.39
C ALA A 172 -29.38 0.83 11.86
N ILE A 173 -29.95 -0.12 12.62
CA ILE A 173 -29.93 -1.55 12.22
C ILE A 173 -30.55 -1.71 10.82
N SER A 174 -31.64 -1.00 10.51
CA SER A 174 -32.24 -1.07 9.17
C SER A 174 -31.32 -0.58 8.06
N VAL A 175 -30.52 0.45 8.31
CA VAL A 175 -29.55 0.98 7.31
C VAL A 175 -28.38 0.02 7.17
N VAL A 176 -27.82 -0.42 8.29
CA VAL A 176 -26.67 -1.36 8.30
C VAL A 176 -27.07 -2.70 7.65
N ASP A 177 -28.32 -3.16 7.86
CA ASP A 177 -28.88 -4.38 7.25
C ASP A 177 -28.87 -4.30 5.72
N LYS A 178 -29.40 -3.20 5.18
CA LYS A 178 -29.47 -2.96 3.74
C LYS A 178 -28.09 -2.77 3.10
N VAL A 179 -27.19 -2.07 3.80
CA VAL A 179 -25.78 -1.91 3.37
C VAL A 179 -25.09 -3.28 3.33
N ALA A 180 -25.28 -4.09 4.38
CA ALA A 180 -24.72 -5.44 4.39
C ALA A 180 -25.26 -6.31 3.24
N ASP A 181 -26.57 -6.25 2.94
CA ASP A 181 -27.14 -6.98 1.82
C ASP A 181 -26.58 -6.52 0.46
N ALA A 182 -26.39 -5.20 0.28
CA ALA A 182 -25.82 -4.66 -0.94
C ALA A 182 -24.33 -5.07 -1.15
N VAL A 183 -23.59 -5.25 -0.06
CA VAL A 183 -22.16 -5.63 -0.08
C VAL A 183 -21.97 -7.15 -0.09
N LYS A 184 -23.01 -7.94 0.29
CA LYS A 184 -22.89 -9.41 0.46
C LYS A 184 -22.42 -10.16 -0.77
N ILE A 185 -22.66 -9.66 -1.98
CA ILE A 185 -22.17 -10.27 -3.23
C ILE A 185 -20.64 -10.24 -3.35
N TYR A 186 -19.98 -9.42 -2.54
CA TYR A 186 -18.52 -9.28 -2.47
C TYR A 186 -17.92 -9.90 -1.20
N ASP A 187 -18.58 -10.90 -0.61
CA ASP A 187 -18.16 -11.55 0.64
C ASP A 187 -16.78 -12.27 0.55
N ASP A 188 -16.40 -12.67 -0.65
CA ASP A 188 -15.08 -13.26 -0.92
C ASP A 188 -13.97 -12.21 -1.09
N ASN A 189 -14.33 -10.94 -1.30
CA ASN A 189 -13.37 -9.83 -1.39
C ASN A 189 -12.90 -9.41 0.01
N THR A 190 -11.70 -8.83 0.09
CA THR A 190 -11.25 -8.21 1.34
C THR A 190 -12.12 -7.03 1.70
N ILE A 191 -12.70 -7.04 2.91
CA ILE A 191 -13.54 -5.96 3.44
C ILE A 191 -12.90 -5.42 4.71
N SER A 192 -12.72 -4.09 4.77
CA SER A 192 -12.22 -3.39 5.96
C SER A 192 -13.28 -2.41 6.48
N ILE A 193 -13.65 -2.55 7.75
CA ILE A 193 -14.56 -1.62 8.44
C ILE A 193 -13.72 -0.72 9.33
N GLU A 194 -13.73 0.59 9.07
CA GLU A 194 -12.93 1.56 9.81
C GLU A 194 -13.82 2.55 10.55
N GLY A 195 -13.54 2.72 11.86
CA GLY A 195 -14.24 3.71 12.70
C GLY A 195 -13.39 4.97 12.85
N HIS A 196 -14.05 6.14 12.74
CA HIS A 196 -13.41 7.45 12.86
C HIS A 196 -14.15 8.32 13.87
N THR A 197 -13.41 9.22 14.55
CA THR A 197 -13.97 10.23 15.44
C THR A 197 -13.54 11.63 15.00
N ASP A 198 -14.16 12.63 15.58
CA ASP A 198 -13.61 13.98 15.60
C ASP A 198 -12.49 14.11 16.66
N ASN A 199 -11.93 15.30 16.81
CA ASN A 199 -10.87 15.60 17.76
C ASN A 199 -11.39 15.99 19.16
N VAL A 200 -12.71 15.89 19.43
CA VAL A 200 -13.26 16.13 20.77
C VAL A 200 -12.98 14.90 21.63
N PRO A 201 -12.19 15.03 22.71
CA PRO A 201 -11.83 13.89 23.52
C PRO A 201 -13.05 13.21 24.12
N GLN A 202 -13.17 11.89 23.94
CA GLN A 202 -14.10 11.04 24.64
C GLN A 202 -13.35 10.34 25.77
N ASN A 203 -13.88 10.42 26.97
CA ASN A 203 -13.31 9.75 28.14
C ASN A 203 -14.45 9.23 29.02
N THR A 204 -14.82 8.00 28.79
CA THR A 204 -15.80 7.26 29.60
C THR A 204 -15.13 6.05 30.23
N ALA A 205 -15.74 5.44 31.25
CA ALA A 205 -15.21 4.23 31.87
C ALA A 205 -15.09 3.06 30.87
N GLN A 206 -15.93 3.03 29.83
CA GLN A 206 -15.94 2.00 28.80
C GLN A 206 -15.02 2.34 27.63
N TYR A 207 -14.91 3.62 27.29
CA TYR A 207 -14.11 4.11 26.16
C TYR A 207 -13.19 5.22 26.67
N PRO A 208 -11.94 4.88 27.06
CA PRO A 208 -11.02 5.85 27.70
C PRO A 208 -10.54 6.92 26.73
N ASP A 209 -10.58 6.69 25.43
CA ASP A 209 -10.14 7.61 24.38
C ASP A 209 -10.89 7.41 23.05
N ASN A 210 -10.66 8.32 22.11
CA ASN A 210 -11.26 8.30 20.78
C ASN A 210 -10.83 7.08 19.94
N MET A 211 -9.64 6.56 20.13
CA MET A 211 -9.14 5.37 19.44
C MET A 211 -9.96 4.16 19.84
N VAL A 212 -10.12 3.94 21.14
CA VAL A 212 -10.91 2.81 21.66
C VAL A 212 -12.38 2.93 21.26
N LEU A 213 -12.97 4.14 21.36
CA LEU A 213 -14.36 4.35 20.92
C LEU A 213 -14.56 4.02 19.45
N SER A 214 -13.64 4.48 18.58
CA SER A 214 -13.71 4.22 17.14
C SER A 214 -13.56 2.75 16.80
N MET A 215 -12.68 2.02 17.51
CA MET A 215 -12.51 0.59 17.36
C MET A 215 -13.78 -0.18 17.71
N TYR A 216 -14.44 0.15 18.83
CA TYR A 216 -15.68 -0.52 19.22
C TYR A 216 -16.82 -0.20 18.28
N ARG A 217 -16.87 0.99 17.68
CA ARG A 217 -17.88 1.35 16.65
C ARG A 217 -17.68 0.52 15.37
N ALA A 218 -16.46 0.41 14.88
CA ALA A 218 -16.16 -0.46 13.75
C ALA A 218 -16.49 -1.92 14.07
N TYR A 219 -16.16 -2.37 15.27
CA TYR A 219 -16.42 -3.73 15.73
C TYR A 219 -17.93 -4.04 15.83
N SER A 220 -18.75 -3.09 16.24
CA SER A 220 -20.21 -3.29 16.29
C SER A 220 -20.83 -3.51 14.90
N VAL A 221 -20.34 -2.78 13.89
CA VAL A 221 -20.74 -3.00 12.49
C VAL A 221 -20.20 -4.34 11.98
N TYR A 222 -18.95 -4.65 12.25
CA TYR A 222 -18.33 -5.93 11.93
C TYR A 222 -19.11 -7.12 12.50
N THR A 223 -19.45 -7.06 13.78
CA THR A 223 -20.24 -8.11 14.46
C THR A 223 -21.60 -8.30 13.79
N TYR A 224 -22.26 -7.22 13.40
CA TYR A 224 -23.50 -7.29 12.67
C TYR A 224 -23.35 -8.00 11.31
N PHE A 225 -22.30 -7.67 10.56
CA PHE A 225 -21.99 -8.31 9.27
C PHE A 225 -21.70 -9.80 9.44
N VAL A 226 -20.87 -10.17 10.42
CA VAL A 226 -20.47 -11.57 10.64
C VAL A 226 -21.60 -12.38 11.27
N ASP A 227 -22.12 -11.95 12.43
CA ASP A 227 -23.02 -12.77 13.24
C ASP A 227 -24.45 -12.77 12.69
N THR A 228 -24.89 -11.64 12.09
CA THR A 228 -26.27 -11.50 11.61
C THR A 228 -26.38 -11.80 10.12
N LYS A 229 -25.44 -11.30 9.32
CA LYS A 229 -25.48 -11.44 7.85
C LYS A 229 -24.58 -12.58 7.33
N GLY A 230 -23.81 -13.23 8.20
CA GLY A 230 -23.01 -14.41 7.89
C GLY A 230 -21.85 -14.14 6.92
N PHE A 231 -21.20 -12.97 7.03
CA PHE A 231 -20.00 -12.67 6.25
C PHE A 231 -18.83 -13.58 6.63
N ASN A 232 -17.95 -13.85 5.68
CA ASN A 232 -16.77 -14.68 5.90
C ASN A 232 -15.77 -13.95 6.80
N VAL A 233 -15.51 -14.52 7.97
CA VAL A 233 -14.59 -13.95 8.98
C VAL A 233 -13.14 -13.81 8.49
N ASN A 234 -12.76 -14.53 7.43
CA ASN A 234 -11.41 -14.48 6.89
C ASN A 234 -11.21 -13.32 5.91
N SER A 235 -12.28 -12.80 5.33
CA SER A 235 -12.24 -11.70 4.34
C SER A 235 -12.59 -10.35 4.95
N ILE A 236 -13.14 -10.31 6.18
CA ILE A 236 -13.60 -9.07 6.81
C ILE A 236 -12.78 -8.73 8.06
N SER A 237 -12.48 -7.44 8.24
CA SER A 237 -11.73 -6.93 9.40
C SER A 237 -12.32 -5.64 9.94
N SER A 238 -12.03 -5.30 11.20
CA SER A 238 -12.43 -4.02 11.80
C SER A 238 -11.25 -3.28 12.42
N THR A 239 -11.19 -1.96 12.25
CA THR A 239 -10.10 -1.12 12.72
C THR A 239 -10.60 0.21 13.27
N GLY A 240 -10.06 0.66 14.40
CA GLY A 240 -10.25 2.02 14.90
C GLY A 240 -9.18 2.94 14.36
N ARG A 241 -9.56 4.12 13.88
CA ARG A 241 -8.65 5.18 13.41
C ARG A 241 -8.63 6.39 14.35
N GLY A 242 -9.59 6.48 15.29
CA GLY A 242 -9.73 7.64 16.13
C GLY A 242 -9.86 8.92 15.31
N GLU A 243 -9.16 9.96 15.72
CA GLU A 243 -9.10 11.27 15.05
C GLU A 243 -7.98 11.41 14.01
N ALA A 244 -7.22 10.33 13.73
CA ALA A 244 -6.00 10.38 12.95
C ALA A 244 -6.20 10.67 11.46
N VAL A 245 -7.39 10.38 10.90
CA VAL A 245 -7.68 10.54 9.47
C VAL A 245 -8.93 11.42 9.28
N PRO A 246 -8.82 12.75 9.48
CA PRO A 246 -9.94 13.66 9.26
C PRO A 246 -10.20 13.87 7.76
N VAL A 247 -11.48 13.89 7.36
CA VAL A 247 -11.93 14.23 6.00
C VAL A 247 -12.37 15.69 5.90
N ALA A 248 -12.62 16.33 7.03
CA ALA A 248 -13.01 17.73 7.11
C ALA A 248 -12.34 18.44 8.30
N SER A 249 -12.45 19.77 8.33
CA SER A 249 -11.89 20.57 9.41
C SER A 249 -12.57 20.29 10.74
N ASN A 250 -11.82 19.93 11.77
CA ASN A 250 -12.32 19.80 13.13
C ASN A 250 -12.69 21.15 13.82
N ALA A 251 -12.38 22.28 13.17
CA ALA A 251 -12.69 23.61 13.71
C ALA A 251 -14.19 23.92 13.68
N THR A 252 -14.94 23.36 12.73
CA THR A 252 -16.38 23.57 12.57
C THR A 252 -17.19 22.39 13.10
N ALA A 253 -18.43 22.64 13.50
CA ALA A 253 -19.34 21.59 13.97
C ALA A 253 -19.69 20.60 12.83
N GLU A 254 -19.88 21.13 11.64
CA GLU A 254 -20.17 20.39 10.41
C GLU A 254 -19.01 19.47 10.04
N GLY A 255 -17.76 19.99 10.04
CA GLY A 255 -16.59 19.19 9.73
C GLY A 255 -16.34 18.09 10.78
N ARG A 256 -16.56 18.38 12.06
CA ARG A 256 -16.52 17.33 13.09
C ARG A 256 -17.59 16.26 12.86
N ALA A 257 -18.79 16.63 12.41
CA ALA A 257 -19.83 15.66 12.08
C ALA A 257 -19.44 14.74 10.93
N GLN A 258 -18.75 15.27 9.91
CA GLN A 258 -18.20 14.48 8.79
C GLN A 258 -17.07 13.55 9.25
N ASN A 259 -16.22 14.00 10.18
CA ASN A 259 -15.14 13.18 10.72
C ASN A 259 -15.66 12.01 11.56
N ARG A 260 -16.82 12.16 12.23
CA ARG A 260 -17.46 11.05 12.96
C ARG A 260 -18.22 10.15 12.00
N ARG A 261 -17.53 9.12 11.48
CA ARG A 261 -18.06 8.19 10.48
C ARG A 261 -17.56 6.75 10.69
N VAL A 262 -18.20 5.83 10.00
CA VAL A 262 -17.69 4.47 9.77
C VAL A 262 -17.55 4.28 8.27
N GLU A 263 -16.39 3.85 7.85
CA GLU A 263 -16.07 3.51 6.47
C GLU A 263 -16.08 1.99 6.29
N ILE A 264 -16.71 1.52 5.22
CA ILE A 264 -16.70 0.12 4.80
C ILE A 264 -16.01 0.11 3.44
N LYS A 265 -14.79 -0.44 3.37
CA LYS A 265 -13.96 -0.54 2.17
C LYS A 265 -14.03 -1.95 1.62
N ILE A 266 -14.47 -2.08 0.39
CA ILE A 266 -14.53 -3.35 -0.34
C ILE A 266 -13.45 -3.30 -1.42
N TYR A 267 -12.39 -4.08 -1.24
CA TYR A 267 -11.29 -4.10 -2.19
C TYR A 267 -11.70 -4.83 -3.47
N ASN A 268 -11.25 -4.33 -4.62
CA ASN A 268 -11.50 -5.00 -5.89
C ASN A 268 -10.63 -6.26 -6.02
N MET A 269 -10.88 -7.08 -7.06
CA MET A 269 -10.18 -8.37 -7.23
C MET A 269 -8.66 -8.23 -7.46
N LEU A 270 -8.18 -7.07 -7.90
CA LEU A 270 -6.74 -6.83 -8.08
C LEU A 270 -6.04 -6.55 -6.74
N ASN A 271 -6.81 -6.21 -5.69
CA ASN A 271 -6.31 -5.77 -4.37
C ASN A 271 -6.92 -6.58 -3.20
N SER A 272 -7.65 -7.64 -3.48
CA SER A 272 -8.27 -8.54 -2.48
C SER A 272 -7.35 -9.64 -2.00
#